data_3608e1def5bafd200aaf8d7f6b3245b7
#
_entry.id   3608e1def5bafd200aaf8d7f6b3245b7
#
_cell.length_a   1.000
_cell.length_b   1.000
_cell.length_c   1.000
_cell.angle_alpha   90.00
_cell.angle_beta   90.00
_cell.angle_gamma   90.00
#
_symmetry.space_group_name_H-M   'P 1'
#
loop_
_entity.id
_entity.type
_entity.pdbx_description
1 polymer ?
#
loop_
_entity_poly.entity_id
_entity_poly.type
_entity_poly.pdbx_seq_one_letter_code
_entity_poly.pdbx_strand_id
1 'polypeptide(L)'
;MPGPVDPSHPLYAGYHQAFNGGGWWAARGYDPFFGRKLPALFERCGLQDIDHRSTARVVRGASPWARWWQQSLDVIRAWGLASGAAEAPGDKHQALTAPCSDPSAWITTELLHACSGRRPG
;
A
#
# COMPACT_ATOMS: atom_id res chain seq x y z
N MET A 1 1.47 -4.02 2.66
CA MET A 1 1.38 -2.55 2.72
C MET A 1 2.78 -2.01 2.51
N PRO A 2 3.01 -1.11 1.54
CA PRO A 2 4.33 -0.52 1.33
C PRO A 2 4.77 0.27 2.57
N GLY A 3 6.07 0.33 2.81
CA GLY A 3 6.61 1.16 3.89
C GLY A 3 7.94 0.67 4.43
N PRO A 4 8.58 1.47 5.29
CA PRO A 4 9.82 1.08 5.97
C PRO A 4 9.65 -0.23 6.73
N VAL A 5 10.66 -1.09 6.67
CA VAL A 5 10.62 -2.42 7.31
C VAL A 5 11.35 -2.47 8.65
N ASP A 6 12.31 -1.59 8.86
CA ASP A 6 13.11 -1.55 10.09
C ASP A 6 12.45 -0.65 11.14
N PRO A 7 11.94 -1.22 12.26
CA PRO A 7 11.31 -0.44 13.32
C PRO A 7 12.27 0.56 14.01
N SER A 8 13.57 0.34 13.92
CA SER A 8 14.56 1.25 14.48
C SER A 8 14.88 2.45 13.60
N HIS A 9 14.45 2.41 12.32
CA HIS A 9 14.69 3.52 11.41
C HIS A 9 13.87 4.76 11.83
N PRO A 10 14.45 5.97 11.85
CA PRO A 10 13.76 7.18 12.33
C PRO A 10 12.43 7.49 11.65
N LEU A 11 12.29 7.11 10.37
CA LEU A 11 11.08 7.37 9.58
C LEU A 11 9.99 6.30 9.74
N TYR A 12 10.26 5.19 10.43
CA TYR A 12 9.32 4.06 10.53
C TYR A 12 8.00 4.43 11.21
N ALA A 13 8.09 4.98 12.42
CA ALA A 13 6.90 5.27 13.21
C ALA A 13 5.99 6.32 12.53
N GLY A 14 6.59 7.41 12.04
CA GLY A 14 5.85 8.47 11.36
C GLY A 14 5.15 8.00 10.09
N TYR A 15 5.83 7.18 9.29
CA TYR A 15 5.24 6.59 8.09
C TYR A 15 4.00 5.74 8.41
N HIS A 16 4.16 4.78 9.32
CA HIS A 16 3.07 3.86 9.66
C HIS A 16 1.89 4.55 10.35
N GLN A 17 2.16 5.55 11.17
CA GLN A 17 1.11 6.38 11.78
C GLN A 17 0.34 7.17 10.72
N ALA A 18 1.04 7.80 9.77
CA ALA A 18 0.41 8.56 8.69
C ALA A 18 -0.41 7.66 7.76
N PHE A 19 0.08 6.46 7.46
CA PHE A 19 -0.61 5.52 6.58
C PHE A 19 -1.85 4.91 7.24
N ASN A 20 -1.78 4.53 8.50
CA ASN A 20 -2.86 3.87 9.22
C ASN A 20 -3.89 4.84 9.81
N GLY A 21 -3.48 6.06 10.10
CA GLY A 21 -4.27 7.02 10.90
C GLY A 21 -5.41 7.72 10.15
N GLY A 22 -5.64 7.39 8.89
CA GLY A 22 -6.44 8.28 8.06
C GLY A 22 -7.88 7.89 7.74
N GLY A 23 -8.30 6.66 7.88
CA GLY A 23 -9.62 6.25 7.35
C GLY A 23 -9.87 6.65 5.87
N TRP A 24 -8.91 7.34 5.27
CA TRP A 24 -8.99 7.98 3.96
C TRP A 24 -9.27 6.99 2.83
N TRP A 25 -8.64 5.82 2.91
CA TRP A 25 -8.85 4.73 1.96
C TRP A 25 -10.26 4.15 2.08
N ALA A 26 -10.71 3.88 3.31
CA ALA A 26 -12.02 3.32 3.59
C ALA A 26 -13.14 4.26 3.18
N ALA A 27 -13.01 5.56 3.43
CA ALA A 27 -14.00 6.57 3.06
C ALA A 27 -14.24 6.64 1.53
N ARG A 28 -13.34 6.09 0.72
CA ARG A 28 -13.45 6.02 -0.76
C ARG A 28 -13.74 4.63 -1.28
N GLY A 29 -14.12 3.70 -0.41
CA GLY A 29 -14.38 2.32 -0.79
C GLY A 29 -13.13 1.55 -1.22
N TYR A 30 -11.94 2.07 -0.94
CA TYR A 30 -10.68 1.39 -1.21
C TYR A 30 -10.28 0.53 -0.01
N ASP A 31 -10.10 -0.76 -0.23
CA ASP A 31 -9.59 -1.70 0.76
C ASP A 31 -8.16 -2.11 0.38
N PRO A 32 -7.13 -1.56 1.04
CA PRO A 32 -5.73 -1.89 0.74
C PRO A 32 -5.38 -3.36 1.07
N PHE A 33 -6.27 -4.06 1.75
CA PHE A 33 -6.11 -5.47 2.11
C PHE A 33 -7.02 -6.40 1.32
N PHE A 34 -7.70 -5.92 0.29
CA PHE A 34 -8.67 -6.68 -0.49
C PHE A 34 -8.07 -7.99 -1.05
N GLY A 35 -6.81 -7.95 -1.50
CA GLY A 35 -6.12 -9.12 -2.02
C GLY A 35 -6.12 -10.33 -1.07
N ARG A 36 -6.08 -10.09 0.24
CA ARG A 36 -6.12 -11.15 1.26
C ARG A 36 -7.49 -11.85 1.35
N LYS A 37 -8.54 -11.22 0.84
CA LYS A 37 -9.91 -11.74 0.87
C LYS A 37 -10.23 -12.59 -0.35
N LEU A 38 -9.39 -12.56 -1.40
CA LEU A 38 -9.66 -13.24 -2.66
C LEU A 38 -9.94 -14.74 -2.51
N PRO A 39 -9.17 -15.54 -1.76
CA PRO A 39 -9.45 -16.96 -1.63
C PRO A 39 -10.87 -17.23 -1.10
N ALA A 40 -11.24 -16.58 0.00
CA ALA A 40 -12.57 -16.74 0.58
C ALA A 40 -13.71 -16.24 -0.34
N LEU A 41 -13.44 -15.19 -1.13
CA LEU A 41 -14.38 -14.72 -2.14
C LEU A 41 -14.59 -15.75 -3.25
N PHE A 42 -13.51 -16.36 -3.72
CA PHE A 42 -13.54 -17.39 -4.74
C PHE A 42 -14.30 -18.65 -4.28
N GLU A 43 -14.06 -19.08 -3.02
CA GLU A 43 -14.84 -20.17 -2.40
C GLU A 43 -16.33 -19.85 -2.37
N ARG A 44 -16.70 -18.65 -1.91
CA ARG A 44 -18.11 -18.22 -1.87
C ARG A 44 -18.75 -18.13 -3.26
N CYS A 45 -17.96 -17.90 -4.31
CA CYS A 45 -18.42 -17.95 -5.70
C CYS A 45 -18.50 -19.38 -6.25
N GLY A 46 -18.23 -20.40 -5.44
CA GLY A 46 -18.30 -21.80 -5.85
C GLY A 46 -17.12 -22.26 -6.72
N LEU A 47 -16.02 -21.50 -6.75
CA LEU A 47 -14.81 -21.93 -7.46
C LEU A 47 -14.09 -23.03 -6.69
N GLN A 48 -13.45 -23.93 -7.41
CA GLN A 48 -12.67 -25.07 -6.91
C GLN A 48 -11.20 -24.92 -7.28
N ASP A 49 -10.33 -25.73 -6.66
CA ASP A 49 -8.90 -25.77 -6.92
C ASP A 49 -8.28 -24.37 -6.83
N ILE A 50 -8.57 -23.67 -5.73
CA ILE A 50 -8.12 -22.30 -5.52
C ILE A 50 -6.63 -22.30 -5.22
N ASP A 51 -5.85 -21.59 -6.05
CA ASP A 51 -4.44 -21.28 -5.81
C ASP A 51 -4.29 -19.79 -5.50
N HIS A 52 -3.59 -19.46 -4.44
CA HIS A 52 -3.34 -18.09 -4.02
C HIS A 52 -1.87 -17.87 -3.71
N ARG A 53 -1.27 -16.92 -4.40
CA ARG A 53 0.14 -16.55 -4.23
C ARG A 53 0.26 -15.08 -3.88
N SER A 54 1.21 -14.78 -3.02
CA SER A 54 1.51 -13.41 -2.62
C SER A 54 3.00 -13.17 -2.71
N THR A 55 3.38 -12.04 -3.31
CA THR A 55 4.78 -11.64 -3.44
C THR A 55 4.96 -10.18 -3.03
N ALA A 56 6.05 -9.92 -2.32
CA ALA A 56 6.54 -8.59 -2.01
C ALA A 56 8.05 -8.55 -2.18
N ARG A 57 8.59 -7.37 -2.39
CA ARG A 57 10.04 -7.13 -2.45
C ARG A 57 10.42 -6.13 -1.38
N VAL A 58 11.68 -6.15 -0.97
CA VAL A 58 12.27 -5.11 -0.15
C VAL A 58 13.27 -4.35 -1.02
N VAL A 59 13.13 -3.03 -1.07
CA VAL A 59 13.95 -2.15 -1.91
C VAL A 59 14.52 -1.01 -1.07
N ARG A 60 15.56 -0.37 -1.56
CA ARG A 60 16.07 0.86 -0.95
C ARG A 60 15.18 2.05 -1.27
N GLY A 61 15.11 3.01 -0.36
CA GLY A 61 14.71 4.37 -0.69
C GLY A 61 15.60 4.94 -1.80
N ALA A 62 15.14 5.95 -2.51
CA ALA A 62 15.75 6.50 -3.72
C ALA A 62 15.90 5.51 -4.89
N SER A 63 15.45 4.25 -4.77
CA SER A 63 15.38 3.29 -5.88
C SER A 63 14.29 3.71 -6.90
N PRO A 64 14.32 3.14 -8.13
CA PRO A 64 13.28 3.40 -9.12
C PRO A 64 11.87 3.12 -8.61
N TRP A 65 11.67 2.02 -7.87
CA TRP A 65 10.37 1.71 -7.28
C TRP A 65 9.97 2.72 -6.20
N ALA A 66 10.90 3.12 -5.33
CA ALA A 66 10.62 4.12 -4.29
C ALA A 66 10.22 5.48 -4.89
N ARG A 67 10.85 5.89 -5.99
CA ARG A 67 10.46 7.10 -6.75
C ARG A 67 9.08 6.98 -7.38
N TRP A 68 8.77 5.82 -7.97
CA TRP A 68 7.43 5.55 -8.49
C TRP A 68 6.38 5.62 -7.39
N TRP A 69 6.66 5.02 -6.23
CA TRP A 69 5.74 5.07 -5.09
C TRP A 69 5.54 6.50 -4.57
N GLN A 70 6.60 7.28 -4.47
CA GLN A 70 6.51 8.71 -4.12
C GLN A 70 5.63 9.48 -5.10
N GLN A 71 5.82 9.31 -6.39
CA GLN A 71 4.99 9.95 -7.41
C GLN A 71 3.52 9.53 -7.29
N SER A 72 3.25 8.28 -6.98
CA SER A 72 1.90 7.79 -6.74
C SER A 72 1.25 8.47 -5.53
N LEU A 73 1.99 8.65 -4.45
CA LEU A 73 1.53 9.39 -3.27
C LEU A 73 1.28 10.87 -3.58
N ASP A 74 2.11 11.49 -4.41
CA ASP A 74 1.95 12.88 -4.85
C ASP A 74 0.67 13.07 -5.68
N VAL A 75 0.40 12.15 -6.60
CA VAL A 75 -0.83 12.14 -7.41
C VAL A 75 -2.06 11.95 -6.53
N ILE A 76 -2.01 11.00 -5.60
CA ILE A 76 -3.10 10.73 -4.66
C ILE A 76 -3.40 11.96 -3.81
N ARG A 77 -2.36 12.66 -3.34
CA ARG A 77 -2.51 13.91 -2.60
C ARG A 77 -3.15 15.00 -3.45
N ALA A 78 -2.64 15.22 -4.65
CA ALA A 78 -3.16 16.26 -5.55
C ALA A 78 -4.64 16.01 -5.88
N TRP A 79 -5.01 14.75 -6.16
CA TRP A 79 -6.39 14.37 -6.39
C TRP A 79 -7.28 14.57 -5.15
N GLY A 80 -6.79 14.20 -3.97
CA GLY A 80 -7.48 14.41 -2.70
C GLY A 80 -7.77 15.88 -2.42
N LEU A 81 -6.80 16.76 -2.67
CA LEU A 81 -6.97 18.21 -2.52
C LEU A 81 -7.98 18.77 -3.53
N ALA A 82 -7.88 18.37 -4.80
CA ALA A 82 -8.78 18.83 -5.86
C ALA A 82 -10.25 18.40 -5.63
N SER A 83 -10.47 17.24 -5.02
CA SER A 83 -11.81 16.73 -4.72
C SER A 83 -12.39 17.25 -3.40
N GLY A 84 -11.66 18.09 -2.66
CA GLY A 84 -12.07 18.56 -1.33
C GLY A 84 -12.09 17.45 -0.27
N ALA A 85 -11.53 16.31 -0.58
CA ALA A 85 -11.62 15.09 0.21
C ALA A 85 -10.43 14.86 1.14
N ALA A 86 -9.37 15.67 1.00
CA ALA A 86 -8.19 15.60 1.83
C ALA A 86 -8.08 16.85 2.71
N GLU A 87 -8.24 16.66 3.97
CA GLU A 87 -7.44 17.38 4.95
C GLU A 87 -6.06 16.70 4.92
N ALA A 88 -5.16 17.17 4.08
CA ALA A 88 -3.77 16.73 4.13
C ALA A 88 -2.97 17.81 4.88
N PRO A 89 -2.74 17.66 6.18
CA PRO A 89 -1.64 18.36 6.79
C PRO A 89 -0.39 17.97 6.01
N GLY A 90 0.42 18.97 5.62
CA GLY A 90 1.68 18.74 4.92
C GLY A 90 2.55 17.68 5.58
N ASP A 91 2.48 17.58 6.91
CA ASP A 91 3.21 16.64 7.74
C ASP A 91 2.91 15.16 7.43
N LYS A 92 1.67 14.80 7.16
CA LYS A 92 1.31 13.41 6.81
C LYS A 92 1.87 13.00 5.46
N HIS A 93 1.78 13.87 4.47
CA HIS A 93 2.33 13.59 3.16
C HIS A 93 3.86 13.47 3.22
N GLN A 94 4.52 14.37 3.95
CA GLN A 94 5.96 14.31 4.15
C GLN A 94 6.37 13.02 4.86
N ALA A 95 5.66 12.60 5.90
CA ALA A 95 5.93 11.34 6.59
C ALA A 95 5.82 10.12 5.67
N LEU A 96 4.89 10.14 4.70
CA LEU A 96 4.72 9.06 3.72
C LEU A 96 5.78 9.07 2.62
N THR A 97 6.27 10.24 2.23
CA THR A 97 7.22 10.36 1.10
C THR A 97 8.67 10.35 1.53
N ALA A 98 8.99 10.77 2.76
CA ALA A 98 10.36 10.86 3.25
C ALA A 98 11.16 9.55 3.11
N PRO A 99 10.63 8.36 3.46
CA PRO A 99 11.37 7.11 3.27
C PRO A 99 11.70 6.82 1.81
N CYS A 100 10.87 7.29 0.87
CA CYS A 100 11.07 7.06 -0.56
C CYS A 100 12.31 7.76 -1.11
N SER A 101 12.74 8.84 -0.48
CA SER A 101 13.92 9.61 -0.87
C SER A 101 15.17 9.30 -0.03
N ASP A 102 15.02 8.53 1.04
CA ASP A 102 16.12 8.20 1.96
C ASP A 102 16.82 6.89 1.54
N PRO A 103 18.07 6.95 1.02
CA PRO A 103 18.78 5.73 0.61
C PRO A 103 19.15 4.81 1.78
N SER A 104 19.05 5.26 3.02
CA SER A 104 19.26 4.42 4.21
C SER A 104 18.02 3.59 4.56
N ALA A 105 16.84 4.01 4.12
CA ALA A 105 15.60 3.29 4.38
C ALA A 105 15.49 2.02 3.52
N TRP A 106 15.06 0.92 4.13
CA TRP A 106 14.56 -0.25 3.45
C TRP A 106 13.04 -0.24 3.45
N ILE A 107 12.42 -0.41 2.29
CA ILE A 107 10.98 -0.28 2.07
C ILE A 107 10.45 -1.59 1.50
N THR A 108 9.41 -2.16 2.11
CA THR A 108 8.66 -3.23 1.46
C THR A 108 7.73 -2.66 0.39
N THR A 109 7.65 -3.33 -0.74
CA THR A 109 6.70 -2.99 -1.80
C THR A 109 5.28 -3.45 -1.41
N GLU A 110 4.30 -3.17 -2.28
CA GLU A 110 2.97 -3.75 -2.13
C GLU A 110 3.06 -5.27 -2.09
N LEU A 111 2.23 -5.88 -1.27
CA LEU A 111 1.99 -7.30 -1.33
C LEU A 111 1.03 -7.57 -2.50
N LEU A 112 1.58 -8.03 -3.61
CA LEU A 112 0.79 -8.42 -4.78
C LEU A 112 0.18 -9.79 -4.54
N HIS A 113 -1.12 -9.88 -4.74
CA HIS A 113 -1.89 -11.10 -4.62
C HIS A 113 -2.35 -11.57 -6.00
N ALA A 114 -2.09 -12.83 -6.31
CA ALA A 114 -2.65 -13.51 -7.48
C ALA A 114 -3.48 -14.69 -6.98
N CYS A 115 -4.73 -14.74 -7.40
CA CYS A 115 -5.65 -15.79 -7.01
C CYS A 115 -6.30 -16.36 -8.27
N SER A 116 -6.31 -17.67 -8.40
CA SER A 116 -6.99 -18.39 -9.47
C SER A 116 -7.89 -19.48 -8.90
N GLY A 117 -8.88 -19.88 -9.66
CA GLY A 117 -9.78 -20.98 -9.31
C GLY A 117 -10.46 -21.52 -10.55
N ARG A 118 -10.93 -22.77 -10.49
CA ARG A 118 -11.59 -23.48 -11.59
C ARG A 118 -13.10 -23.47 -11.36
N ARG A 119 -13.87 -23.22 -12.43
CA ARG A 119 -15.32 -23.46 -12.37
C ARG A 119 -15.60 -24.96 -12.25
N PRO A 120 -16.56 -25.36 -11.42
CA PRO A 120 -17.10 -26.71 -11.47
C PRO A 120 -17.61 -27.04 -12.86
N GLY A 121 -17.39 -28.24 -13.32
CA GLY A 121 -17.91 -28.70 -14.61
C GLY A 121 -19.42 -28.91 -14.59
#